data_c3d7452212b63b9a7fe79a07b38a1fd1
#
_entry.id   c3d7452212b63b9a7fe79a07b38a1fd1
#
_cell.length_a   1.000
_cell.length_b   1.000
_cell.length_c   1.000
_cell.angle_alpha   90.00
_cell.angle_beta   90.00
_cell.angle_gamma   90.00
#
_symmetry.space_group_name_H-M   'P 1'
#
loop_
_entity.id
_entity.type
_entity.pdbx_description
1 polymer ?
#
loop_
_entity_poly.entity_id
_entity_poly.type
_entity_poly.pdbx_seq_one_letter_code
_entity_poly.pdbx_strand_id
1 'polypeptide(L)'
;MRKTLITTAVSAALMLSACSEQSADTAMAAKTTTDASTTMTKAPATADNVLLTPSPLQYMAPQFDKFNAGDYLPAFEQGMQEHKAEIAAITNNTEAATFDNTIVALEKTGAILDRTQRVFFNLSGLISDDNFISVEEQIVPKLTAHQDNIYLDEKLFARIQAIYKNKATLTGEDLRLVEVYYDRFVRAGAELSVADKTTMRELNGELAKFETSFSQNVLKSFNDDVIIIEDKALLDGLSDNDIASLAAAAKAAGKTGYMITLVNTTTQPLLSSLKNRDVRKQLWETSAYRAMDTNAPLNIKIAQLRAQK
;
A
#
# COMPACT_ATOMS: atom_id res chain seq x y z
N MET A 1 32.92 -29.10 7.69
CA MET A 1 31.63 -28.51 8.06
C MET A 1 31.79 -27.00 8.07
N ARG A 2 31.50 -26.33 6.98
CA ARG A 2 31.55 -24.87 6.89
C ARG A 2 30.15 -24.40 6.54
N LYS A 3 29.51 -23.65 7.45
CA LYS A 3 28.23 -22.96 7.26
C LYS A 3 28.52 -21.66 6.51
N THR A 4 28.01 -21.54 5.30
CA THR A 4 28.07 -20.29 4.53
C THR A 4 26.74 -19.54 4.74
N LEU A 5 26.82 -18.45 5.47
CA LEU A 5 25.74 -17.46 5.56
C LEU A 5 25.75 -16.62 4.28
N ILE A 6 24.67 -16.64 3.53
CA ILE A 6 24.44 -15.71 2.41
C ILE A 6 23.64 -14.52 2.95
N THR A 7 24.34 -13.41 3.13
CA THR A 7 23.76 -12.11 3.47
C THR A 7 23.50 -11.38 2.17
N THR A 8 22.23 -11.21 1.81
CA THR A 8 21.83 -10.43 0.65
C THR A 8 21.76 -8.96 1.07
N ALA A 9 22.76 -8.18 0.68
CA ALA A 9 22.77 -6.74 0.80
C ALA A 9 22.00 -6.12 -0.37
N VAL A 10 20.93 -5.39 -0.07
CA VAL A 10 20.26 -4.53 -1.04
C VAL A 10 20.99 -3.20 -1.07
N SER A 11 21.77 -2.98 -2.14
CA SER A 11 22.42 -1.69 -2.40
C SER A 11 21.49 -0.79 -3.21
N ALA A 12 20.98 0.27 -2.60
CA ALA A 12 20.35 1.37 -3.29
C ALA A 12 21.43 2.29 -3.88
N ALA A 13 21.54 2.34 -5.19
CA ALA A 13 22.41 3.29 -5.89
C ALA A 13 21.63 4.58 -6.16
N LEU A 14 22.03 5.68 -5.51
CA LEU A 14 21.63 7.03 -5.81
C LEU A 14 22.50 7.55 -6.95
N MET A 15 21.87 7.85 -8.09
CA MET A 15 22.46 8.65 -9.16
C MET A 15 21.99 10.10 -9.04
N LEU A 16 22.91 10.98 -8.65
CA LEU A 16 22.75 12.42 -8.79
C LEU A 16 23.07 12.81 -10.23
N SER A 17 22.09 13.39 -10.92
CA SER A 17 22.35 14.17 -12.15
C SER A 17 21.97 15.62 -11.89
N ALA A 18 22.96 16.47 -12.00
CA ALA A 18 22.81 17.91 -12.04
C ALA A 18 22.17 18.35 -13.35
N CYS A 19 21.17 19.22 -13.31
CA CYS A 19 20.68 19.92 -14.48
C CYS A 19 20.61 21.42 -14.25
N SER A 20 21.05 22.07 -15.29
CA SER A 20 21.17 23.49 -15.53
C SER A 20 19.85 24.26 -15.54
N GLU A 21 19.97 25.53 -15.15
CA GLU A 21 18.96 26.58 -15.22
C GLU A 21 18.36 26.78 -16.59
N GLN A 22 17.05 26.98 -16.64
CA GLN A 22 16.42 27.80 -17.66
C GLN A 22 15.16 28.46 -17.11
N SER A 23 15.21 29.77 -17.01
CA SER A 23 14.13 30.67 -16.61
C SER A 23 13.05 30.73 -17.67
N ALA A 24 11.77 30.64 -17.28
CA ALA A 24 10.67 31.13 -18.08
C ALA A 24 9.56 31.66 -17.16
N ASP A 25 9.38 32.96 -17.18
CA ASP A 25 8.25 33.72 -16.65
C ASP A 25 6.94 33.21 -17.27
N THR A 26 5.96 32.87 -16.45
CA THR A 26 4.56 32.87 -16.87
C THR A 26 3.65 33.19 -15.68
N ALA A 27 2.86 34.24 -15.84
CA ALA A 27 1.93 34.82 -14.91
C ALA A 27 0.86 33.84 -14.41
N MET A 28 0.67 33.77 -13.08
CA MET A 28 -0.44 33.07 -12.44
C MET A 28 -1.68 33.94 -12.42
N ALA A 29 -2.71 33.52 -13.17
CA ALA A 29 -4.07 34.03 -13.02
C ALA A 29 -4.78 33.26 -11.89
N ALA A 30 -5.28 34.01 -10.91
CA ALA A 30 -6.11 33.51 -9.82
C ALA A 30 -7.39 32.86 -10.37
N LYS A 31 -7.65 31.61 -10.00
CA LYS A 31 -8.92 30.94 -10.27
C LYS A 31 -9.67 30.74 -8.95
N THR A 32 -10.84 31.35 -8.94
CA THR A 32 -11.90 31.32 -7.93
C THR A 32 -12.31 29.88 -7.59
N THR A 33 -12.32 29.55 -6.32
CA THR A 33 -12.88 28.31 -5.78
C THR A 33 -14.40 28.29 -5.99
N THR A 34 -14.88 27.36 -6.78
CA THR A 34 -16.29 26.99 -6.81
C THR A 34 -16.41 25.60 -6.16
N ASP A 35 -17.14 25.59 -5.06
CA ASP A 35 -17.55 24.40 -4.32
C ASP A 35 -18.41 23.51 -5.23
N ALA A 36 -17.92 22.35 -5.59
CA ALA A 36 -18.70 21.33 -6.30
C ALA A 36 -18.53 19.99 -5.58
N SER A 37 -19.46 19.77 -4.64
CA SER A 37 -19.75 18.43 -4.11
C SER A 37 -20.19 17.54 -5.27
N THR A 38 -19.26 16.84 -5.90
CA THR A 38 -19.54 15.92 -6.99
C THR A 38 -19.75 14.53 -6.41
N THR A 39 -21.00 14.12 -6.32
CA THR A 39 -21.40 12.72 -6.14
C THR A 39 -20.77 11.89 -7.26
N MET A 40 -19.78 11.05 -6.94
CA MET A 40 -19.14 10.16 -7.92
C MET A 40 -20.15 9.12 -8.41
N THR A 41 -20.75 9.40 -9.55
CA THR A 41 -21.50 8.40 -10.31
C THR A 41 -20.52 7.35 -10.84
N LYS A 42 -20.83 6.06 -10.62
CA LYS A 42 -20.09 4.90 -11.11
C LYS A 42 -19.89 5.02 -12.63
N ALA A 43 -18.70 5.46 -13.05
CA ALA A 43 -18.34 5.47 -14.47
C ALA A 43 -17.92 4.04 -14.86
N PRO A 44 -18.41 3.49 -16.00
CA PRO A 44 -17.88 2.25 -16.54
C PRO A 44 -16.40 2.44 -16.89
N ALA A 45 -15.60 1.36 -16.71
CA ALA A 45 -14.22 1.37 -17.14
C ALA A 45 -14.15 1.82 -18.61
N THR A 46 -13.47 2.93 -18.85
CA THR A 46 -13.31 3.41 -20.23
C THR A 46 -12.33 2.49 -20.96
N ALA A 47 -12.55 2.27 -22.26
CA ALA A 47 -11.67 1.43 -23.08
C ALA A 47 -10.18 1.90 -23.07
N ASP A 48 -9.94 3.12 -22.61
CA ASP A 48 -8.62 3.76 -22.54
C ASP A 48 -7.92 3.62 -21.18
N ASN A 49 -8.51 2.89 -20.20
CA ASN A 49 -7.88 2.69 -18.90
C ASN A 49 -6.64 1.79 -19.02
N VAL A 50 -5.47 2.42 -18.95
CA VAL A 50 -4.16 1.77 -19.14
C VAL A 50 -3.82 0.72 -18.07
N LEU A 51 -4.54 0.67 -16.94
CA LEU A 51 -4.39 -0.36 -15.93
C LEU A 51 -4.92 -1.73 -16.40
N LEU A 52 -5.82 -1.75 -17.37
CA LEU A 52 -6.47 -2.97 -17.86
C LEU A 52 -5.57 -3.79 -18.79
N THR A 53 -4.56 -3.18 -19.38
CA THR A 53 -3.65 -3.85 -20.34
C THR A 53 -2.20 -3.81 -19.85
N PRO A 54 -1.36 -4.80 -20.26
CA PRO A 54 0.08 -4.73 -19.98
C PRO A 54 0.69 -3.45 -20.55
N SER A 55 1.59 -2.83 -19.80
CA SER A 55 2.30 -1.64 -20.27
C SER A 55 3.19 -1.97 -21.47
N PRO A 56 3.20 -1.14 -22.51
CA PRO A 56 4.11 -1.29 -23.67
C PRO A 56 5.52 -0.78 -23.38
N LEU A 57 5.76 -0.16 -22.21
CA LEU A 57 7.06 0.38 -21.85
C LEU A 57 8.05 -0.73 -21.52
N GLN A 58 9.34 -0.42 -21.61
CA GLN A 58 10.40 -1.35 -21.25
C GLN A 58 10.18 -1.89 -19.82
N TYR A 59 10.39 -3.20 -19.65
CA TYR A 59 10.13 -3.93 -18.40
C TYR A 59 8.68 -3.84 -17.90
N MET A 60 7.73 -3.51 -18.77
CA MET A 60 6.33 -3.27 -18.40
C MET A 60 6.17 -2.19 -17.31
N ALA A 61 7.07 -1.20 -17.31
CA ALA A 61 7.03 -0.08 -16.37
C ALA A 61 5.65 0.61 -16.42
N PRO A 62 5.05 0.98 -15.27
CA PRO A 62 3.76 1.64 -15.27
C PRO A 62 3.79 2.99 -16.01
N GLN A 63 2.73 3.29 -16.74
CA GLN A 63 2.57 4.55 -17.48
C GLN A 63 2.03 5.65 -16.53
N PHE A 64 2.86 6.09 -15.56
CA PHE A 64 2.44 7.01 -14.50
C PHE A 64 1.87 8.33 -14.99
N ASP A 65 2.24 8.77 -16.19
CA ASP A 65 1.76 9.98 -16.86
C ASP A 65 0.31 9.85 -17.40
N LYS A 66 -0.24 8.63 -17.41
CA LYS A 66 -1.58 8.33 -17.97
C LYS A 66 -2.61 7.91 -16.93
N PHE A 67 -2.21 7.72 -15.67
CA PHE A 67 -3.14 7.32 -14.63
C PHE A 67 -3.98 8.50 -14.15
N ASN A 68 -5.29 8.28 -14.05
CA ASN A 68 -6.22 9.22 -13.46
C ASN A 68 -6.87 8.59 -12.21
N ALA A 69 -7.25 9.41 -11.23
CA ALA A 69 -7.89 8.92 -10.00
C ALA A 69 -9.13 8.07 -10.28
N GLY A 70 -9.89 8.39 -11.33
CA GLY A 70 -11.08 7.64 -11.75
C GLY A 70 -10.81 6.27 -12.36
N ASP A 71 -9.56 5.95 -12.71
CA ASP A 71 -9.20 4.69 -13.38
C ASP A 71 -9.09 3.51 -12.40
N TYR A 72 -8.75 3.79 -11.13
CA TYR A 72 -8.42 2.74 -10.17
C TYR A 72 -9.61 1.87 -9.79
N LEU A 73 -10.72 2.47 -9.35
CA LEU A 73 -11.87 1.68 -8.88
C LEU A 73 -12.45 0.77 -9.96
N PRO A 74 -12.67 1.24 -11.21
CA PRO A 74 -13.09 0.36 -12.31
C PRO A 74 -12.07 -0.74 -12.62
N ALA A 75 -10.76 -0.45 -12.59
CA ALA A 75 -9.73 -1.45 -12.84
C ALA A 75 -9.68 -2.53 -11.76
N PHE A 76 -9.85 -2.15 -10.50
CA PHE A 76 -9.98 -3.12 -9.40
C PHE A 76 -11.21 -4.00 -9.57
N GLU A 77 -12.37 -3.43 -9.88
CA GLU A 77 -13.62 -4.18 -10.04
C GLU A 77 -13.52 -5.17 -11.21
N GLN A 78 -13.00 -4.74 -12.35
CA GLN A 78 -12.76 -5.62 -13.50
C GLN A 78 -11.71 -6.69 -13.17
N GLY A 79 -10.59 -6.31 -12.57
CA GLY A 79 -9.53 -7.26 -12.19
C GLY A 79 -10.03 -8.35 -11.23
N MET A 80 -10.86 -8.00 -10.23
CA MET A 80 -11.49 -8.99 -9.35
C MET A 80 -12.48 -9.89 -10.09
N GLN A 81 -13.24 -9.34 -11.03
CA GLN A 81 -14.20 -10.10 -11.81
C GLN A 81 -13.50 -11.14 -12.71
N GLU A 82 -12.45 -10.72 -13.41
CA GLU A 82 -11.66 -11.62 -14.25
C GLU A 82 -10.95 -12.68 -13.41
N HIS A 83 -10.28 -12.30 -12.33
CA HIS A 83 -9.63 -13.23 -11.42
C HIS A 83 -10.60 -14.28 -10.87
N LYS A 84 -11.83 -13.86 -10.49
CA LYS A 84 -12.87 -14.79 -10.07
C LYS A 84 -13.25 -15.80 -11.16
N ALA A 85 -13.33 -15.36 -12.41
CA ALA A 85 -13.63 -16.26 -13.54
C ALA A 85 -12.48 -17.25 -13.80
N GLU A 86 -11.24 -16.79 -13.72
CA GLU A 86 -10.04 -17.63 -13.86
C GLU A 86 -9.95 -18.69 -12.74
N ILE A 87 -10.20 -18.32 -11.48
CA ILE A 87 -10.28 -19.25 -10.36
C ILE A 87 -11.42 -20.26 -10.58
N ALA A 88 -12.58 -19.79 -11.05
CA ALA A 88 -13.71 -20.68 -11.36
C ALA A 88 -13.37 -21.70 -12.47
N ALA A 89 -12.58 -21.32 -13.45
CA ALA A 89 -12.10 -22.26 -14.48
C ALA A 89 -11.23 -23.37 -13.88
N ILE A 90 -10.38 -23.06 -12.90
CA ILE A 90 -9.56 -24.04 -12.19
C ILE A 90 -10.44 -24.94 -11.30
N THR A 91 -11.33 -24.37 -10.51
CA THR A 91 -12.16 -25.13 -9.55
C THR A 91 -13.21 -26.00 -10.22
N ASN A 92 -13.68 -25.64 -11.41
CA ASN A 92 -14.65 -26.40 -12.20
C ASN A 92 -14.01 -27.37 -13.20
N ASN A 93 -12.67 -27.43 -13.27
CA ASN A 93 -11.99 -28.41 -14.10
C ASN A 93 -12.29 -29.82 -13.56
N THR A 94 -12.90 -30.67 -14.40
CA THR A 94 -13.29 -32.03 -14.06
C THR A 94 -12.15 -33.07 -14.12
N GLU A 95 -11.01 -32.68 -14.69
CA GLU A 95 -9.81 -33.51 -14.71
C GLU A 95 -9.19 -33.62 -13.31
N ALA A 96 -8.47 -34.71 -13.07
CA ALA A 96 -7.67 -34.85 -11.86
C ALA A 96 -6.72 -33.67 -11.68
N ALA A 97 -6.56 -33.23 -10.44
CA ALA A 97 -5.66 -32.12 -10.13
C ALA A 97 -4.20 -32.51 -10.43
N THR A 98 -3.54 -31.70 -11.24
CA THR A 98 -2.12 -31.80 -11.55
C THR A 98 -1.41 -30.50 -11.20
N PHE A 99 -0.09 -30.52 -11.11
CA PHE A 99 0.72 -29.32 -10.92
C PHE A 99 0.37 -28.26 -11.97
N ASP A 100 0.31 -28.64 -13.25
CA ASP A 100 0.05 -27.71 -14.34
C ASP A 100 -1.36 -27.14 -14.33
N ASN A 101 -2.41 -28.01 -14.20
CA ASN A 101 -3.79 -27.55 -14.30
C ASN A 101 -4.35 -26.92 -13.00
N THR A 102 -3.52 -26.82 -11.98
CA THR A 102 -3.91 -26.21 -10.71
C THR A 102 -2.89 -25.18 -10.24
N ILE A 103 -1.64 -25.55 -9.98
CA ILE A 103 -0.64 -24.63 -9.41
C ILE A 103 -0.15 -23.64 -10.47
N VAL A 104 0.31 -24.13 -11.63
CA VAL A 104 0.74 -23.24 -12.72
C VAL A 104 -0.43 -22.42 -13.26
N ALA A 105 -1.63 -22.99 -13.26
CA ALA A 105 -2.83 -22.23 -13.62
C ALA A 105 -3.09 -21.10 -12.64
N LEU A 106 -2.97 -21.32 -11.32
CA LEU A 106 -3.11 -20.29 -10.29
C LEU A 106 -2.08 -19.17 -10.44
N GLU A 107 -0.81 -19.49 -10.70
CA GLU A 107 0.25 -18.50 -10.90
C GLU A 107 -0.04 -17.52 -12.07
N LYS A 108 -0.90 -17.93 -12.99
CA LYS A 108 -1.26 -17.12 -14.18
C LYS A 108 -2.51 -16.27 -13.96
N THR A 109 -3.22 -16.44 -12.84
CA THR A 109 -4.48 -15.73 -12.58
C THR A 109 -4.24 -14.32 -12.02
N GLY A 110 -5.23 -13.45 -12.16
CA GLY A 110 -5.30 -12.15 -11.51
C GLY A 110 -4.38 -11.08 -12.09
N ALA A 111 -3.94 -11.19 -13.33
CA ALA A 111 -2.93 -10.27 -13.91
C ALA A 111 -3.36 -8.79 -13.90
N ILE A 112 -4.63 -8.46 -14.17
CA ILE A 112 -5.13 -7.09 -14.10
C ILE A 112 -5.18 -6.62 -12.65
N LEU A 113 -5.68 -7.47 -11.75
CA LEU A 113 -5.79 -7.14 -10.34
C LEU A 113 -4.42 -6.89 -9.71
N ASP A 114 -3.45 -7.77 -9.95
CA ASP A 114 -2.07 -7.62 -9.45
C ASP A 114 -1.42 -6.31 -9.94
N ARG A 115 -1.53 -6.02 -11.23
CA ARG A 115 -1.01 -4.76 -11.80
C ARG A 115 -1.65 -3.54 -11.17
N THR A 116 -2.97 -3.54 -11.03
CA THR A 116 -3.72 -2.43 -10.44
C THR A 116 -3.33 -2.22 -8.97
N GLN A 117 -3.23 -3.30 -8.19
CA GLN A 117 -2.81 -3.25 -6.79
C GLN A 117 -1.39 -2.69 -6.65
N ARG A 118 -0.44 -3.17 -7.43
CA ARG A 118 0.96 -2.70 -7.37
C ARG A 118 1.08 -1.21 -7.65
N VAL A 119 0.36 -0.71 -8.65
CA VAL A 119 0.37 0.73 -8.98
C VAL A 119 -0.33 1.53 -7.89
N PHE A 120 -1.55 1.16 -7.53
CA PHE A 120 -2.36 1.89 -6.58
C PHE A 120 -1.71 1.99 -5.21
N PHE A 121 -1.36 0.86 -4.58
CA PHE A 121 -0.79 0.85 -3.23
C PHE A 121 0.63 1.39 -3.14
N ASN A 122 1.36 1.45 -4.26
CA ASN A 122 2.62 2.18 -4.32
C ASN A 122 2.38 3.69 -4.26
N LEU A 123 1.39 4.20 -5.00
CA LEU A 123 1.08 5.63 -5.06
C LEU A 123 0.32 6.12 -3.82
N SER A 124 -0.65 5.36 -3.30
CA SER A 124 -1.43 5.75 -2.11
C SER A 124 -0.56 5.94 -0.87
N GLY A 125 0.57 5.22 -0.78
CA GLY A 125 1.57 5.41 0.27
C GLY A 125 2.44 6.66 0.12
N LEU A 126 2.40 7.32 -1.04
CA LEU A 126 3.21 8.50 -1.37
C LEU A 126 2.36 9.76 -1.55
N ILE A 127 1.15 9.60 -2.07
CA ILE A 127 0.22 10.67 -2.42
C ILE A 127 -0.94 10.62 -1.43
N SER A 128 -0.96 11.57 -0.51
CA SER A 128 -2.02 11.71 0.48
C SER A 128 -3.06 12.71 -0.02
N ASP A 129 -3.91 12.28 -0.97
CA ASP A 129 -5.05 13.07 -1.40
C ASP A 129 -6.38 12.32 -1.15
N ASP A 130 -7.47 13.08 -1.10
CA ASP A 130 -8.80 12.57 -0.77
C ASP A 130 -9.30 11.53 -1.78
N ASN A 131 -8.83 11.56 -3.04
CA ASN A 131 -9.22 10.59 -4.05
C ASN A 131 -8.61 9.22 -3.76
N PHE A 132 -7.30 9.16 -3.43
CA PHE A 132 -6.66 7.90 -3.04
C PHE A 132 -7.27 7.33 -1.77
N ILE A 133 -7.52 8.17 -0.76
CA ILE A 133 -8.17 7.77 0.49
C ILE A 133 -9.56 7.17 0.19
N SER A 134 -10.38 7.87 -0.61
CA SER A 134 -11.72 7.40 -0.96
C SER A 134 -11.73 6.08 -1.75
N VAL A 135 -10.78 5.89 -2.67
CA VAL A 135 -10.65 4.63 -3.40
C VAL A 135 -10.19 3.52 -2.45
N GLU A 136 -9.23 3.77 -1.57
CA GLU A 136 -8.71 2.79 -0.61
C GLU A 136 -9.80 2.29 0.34
N GLU A 137 -10.60 3.21 0.90
CA GLU A 137 -11.74 2.86 1.77
C GLU A 137 -12.77 1.96 1.08
N GLN A 138 -13.01 2.18 -0.22
CA GLN A 138 -13.95 1.39 -0.99
C GLN A 138 -13.39 0.03 -1.41
N ILE A 139 -12.10 -0.02 -1.73
CA ILE A 139 -11.53 -1.20 -2.38
C ILE A 139 -10.96 -2.22 -1.38
N VAL A 140 -10.38 -1.78 -0.25
CA VAL A 140 -9.75 -2.70 0.71
C VAL A 140 -10.73 -3.74 1.24
N PRO A 141 -11.97 -3.41 1.65
CA PRO A 141 -12.94 -4.43 2.05
C PRO A 141 -13.29 -5.41 0.93
N LYS A 142 -13.40 -4.93 -0.32
CA LYS A 142 -13.70 -5.77 -1.48
C LYS A 142 -12.55 -6.72 -1.80
N LEU A 143 -11.30 -6.25 -1.70
CA LEU A 143 -10.11 -7.07 -1.89
C LEU A 143 -9.98 -8.14 -0.81
N THR A 144 -10.26 -7.80 0.45
CA THR A 144 -10.26 -8.75 1.57
C THR A 144 -11.28 -9.85 1.32
N ALA A 145 -12.53 -9.49 0.99
CA ALA A 145 -13.57 -10.46 0.67
C ALA A 145 -13.21 -11.30 -0.58
N HIS A 146 -12.57 -10.71 -1.58
CA HIS A 146 -12.11 -11.41 -2.76
C HIS A 146 -11.03 -12.45 -2.43
N GLN A 147 -10.05 -12.10 -1.59
CA GLN A 147 -9.02 -13.02 -1.11
C GLN A 147 -9.61 -14.15 -0.28
N ASP A 148 -10.55 -13.85 0.62
CA ASP A 148 -11.25 -14.86 1.42
C ASP A 148 -12.03 -15.85 0.54
N ASN A 149 -12.64 -15.37 -0.55
CA ASN A 149 -13.32 -16.24 -1.49
C ASN A 149 -12.38 -17.22 -2.22
N ILE A 150 -11.12 -16.87 -2.36
CA ILE A 150 -10.11 -17.76 -2.98
C ILE A 150 -9.53 -18.70 -1.94
N TYR A 151 -9.00 -18.16 -0.83
CA TYR A 151 -8.27 -18.96 0.16
C TYR A 151 -9.17 -19.89 0.99
N LEU A 152 -10.46 -19.58 1.13
CA LEU A 152 -11.43 -20.40 1.85
C LEU A 152 -12.28 -21.26 0.91
N ASP A 153 -11.98 -21.28 -0.42
CA ASP A 153 -12.67 -22.12 -1.39
C ASP A 153 -12.29 -23.59 -1.21
N GLU A 154 -13.30 -24.42 -0.92
CA GLU A 154 -13.11 -25.84 -0.64
C GLU A 154 -12.68 -26.65 -1.86
N LYS A 155 -13.20 -26.29 -3.06
CA LYS A 155 -12.86 -27.00 -4.29
C LYS A 155 -11.43 -26.71 -4.71
N LEU A 156 -11.02 -25.43 -4.62
CA LEU A 156 -9.65 -25.04 -4.91
C LEU A 156 -8.67 -25.69 -3.95
N PHE A 157 -8.96 -25.64 -2.65
CA PHE A 157 -8.14 -26.28 -1.64
C PHE A 157 -8.04 -27.80 -1.82
N ALA A 158 -9.15 -28.48 -2.16
CA ALA A 158 -9.13 -29.92 -2.42
C ALA A 158 -8.18 -30.28 -3.58
N ARG A 159 -8.12 -29.46 -4.63
CA ARG A 159 -7.19 -29.66 -5.75
C ARG A 159 -5.72 -29.48 -5.30
N ILE A 160 -5.43 -28.42 -4.54
CA ILE A 160 -4.09 -28.16 -3.99
C ILE A 160 -3.68 -29.30 -3.04
N GLN A 161 -4.57 -29.73 -2.16
CA GLN A 161 -4.32 -30.81 -1.20
C GLN A 161 -4.04 -32.14 -1.91
N ALA A 162 -4.74 -32.44 -3.01
CA ALA A 162 -4.50 -33.65 -3.79
C ALA A 162 -3.08 -33.70 -4.37
N ILE A 163 -2.58 -32.57 -4.88
CA ILE A 163 -1.20 -32.44 -5.37
C ILE A 163 -0.21 -32.54 -4.22
N TYR A 164 -0.47 -31.83 -3.10
CA TYR A 164 0.38 -31.85 -1.91
C TYR A 164 0.55 -33.27 -1.32
N LYS A 165 -0.52 -34.07 -1.28
CA LYS A 165 -0.45 -35.48 -0.83
C LYS A 165 0.48 -36.33 -1.71
N ASN A 166 0.60 -35.99 -2.99
CA ASN A 166 1.44 -36.67 -3.97
C ASN A 166 2.77 -35.95 -4.25
N LYS A 167 3.17 -35.02 -3.40
CA LYS A 167 4.32 -34.13 -3.61
C LYS A 167 5.66 -34.84 -3.75
N ALA A 168 5.78 -36.10 -3.34
CA ALA A 168 7.00 -36.89 -3.50
C ALA A 168 7.39 -37.11 -4.97
N THR A 169 6.49 -36.88 -5.91
CA THR A 169 6.77 -36.93 -7.36
C THR A 169 7.34 -35.62 -7.91
N LEU A 170 7.33 -34.56 -7.11
CA LEU A 170 7.84 -33.23 -7.47
C LEU A 170 9.22 -32.99 -6.90
N THR A 171 10.00 -32.13 -7.54
CA THR A 171 11.36 -31.77 -7.09
C THR A 171 11.60 -30.27 -7.28
N GLY A 172 12.63 -29.74 -6.61
CA GLY A 172 13.09 -28.37 -6.80
C GLY A 172 12.01 -27.31 -6.52
N GLU A 173 11.85 -26.39 -7.46
CA GLU A 173 10.91 -25.26 -7.33
C GLU A 173 9.44 -25.72 -7.33
N ASP A 174 9.09 -26.71 -8.12
CA ASP A 174 7.71 -27.23 -8.20
C ASP A 174 7.25 -27.79 -6.85
N LEU A 175 8.11 -28.60 -6.20
CA LEU A 175 7.86 -29.10 -4.86
C LEU A 175 7.64 -27.94 -3.87
N ARG A 176 8.56 -26.99 -3.92
CA ARG A 176 8.50 -25.83 -2.99
C ARG A 176 7.25 -24.98 -3.22
N LEU A 177 6.85 -24.79 -4.46
CA LEU A 177 5.68 -23.99 -4.79
C LEU A 177 4.40 -24.65 -4.26
N VAL A 178 4.24 -25.95 -4.44
CA VAL A 178 3.11 -26.70 -3.87
C VAL A 178 3.06 -26.59 -2.34
N GLU A 179 4.20 -26.70 -1.67
CA GLU A 179 4.30 -26.55 -0.21
C GLU A 179 3.86 -25.14 0.23
N VAL A 180 4.32 -24.11 -0.50
CA VAL A 180 3.95 -22.71 -0.21
C VAL A 180 2.45 -22.48 -0.38
N TYR A 181 1.85 -23.00 -1.46
CA TYR A 181 0.41 -22.87 -1.66
C TYR A 181 -0.38 -23.59 -0.57
N TYR A 182 -0.04 -24.85 -0.30
CA TYR A 182 -0.71 -25.62 0.75
C TYR A 182 -0.67 -24.89 2.09
N ASP A 183 0.53 -24.45 2.53
CA ASP A 183 0.72 -23.74 3.79
C ASP A 183 -0.06 -22.41 3.84
N ARG A 184 -0.11 -21.66 2.73
CA ARG A 184 -0.88 -20.41 2.64
C ARG A 184 -2.38 -20.66 2.81
N PHE A 185 -2.92 -21.65 2.14
CA PHE A 185 -4.34 -22.01 2.27
C PHE A 185 -4.69 -22.50 3.67
N VAL A 186 -3.88 -23.39 4.25
CA VAL A 186 -4.08 -23.87 5.62
C VAL A 186 -4.05 -22.72 6.63
N ARG A 187 -3.04 -21.84 6.52
CA ARG A 187 -2.93 -20.66 7.40
C ARG A 187 -4.06 -19.64 7.21
N ALA A 188 -4.62 -19.55 6.04
CA ALA A 188 -5.79 -18.71 5.76
C ALA A 188 -7.09 -19.31 6.31
N GLY A 189 -7.09 -20.60 6.72
CA GLY A 189 -8.25 -21.26 7.30
C GLY A 189 -8.97 -22.21 6.35
N ALA A 190 -8.31 -22.72 5.30
CA ALA A 190 -8.94 -23.62 4.33
C ALA A 190 -9.49 -24.91 4.98
N GLU A 191 -8.88 -25.39 6.07
CA GLU A 191 -9.29 -26.60 6.81
C GLU A 191 -10.36 -26.33 7.88
N LEU A 192 -10.73 -25.08 8.12
CA LEU A 192 -11.76 -24.71 9.09
C LEU A 192 -13.14 -25.23 8.68
N SER A 193 -14.02 -25.41 9.66
CA SER A 193 -15.43 -25.69 9.40
C SER A 193 -16.12 -24.54 8.65
N VAL A 194 -17.25 -24.79 8.03
CA VAL A 194 -18.04 -23.75 7.34
C VAL A 194 -18.42 -22.60 8.28
N ALA A 195 -18.76 -22.91 9.52
CA ALA A 195 -19.08 -21.91 10.54
C ALA A 195 -17.85 -21.05 10.88
N ASP A 196 -16.71 -21.69 11.12
CA ASP A 196 -15.46 -20.98 11.44
C ASP A 196 -14.94 -20.16 10.26
N LYS A 197 -15.11 -20.64 9.02
CA LYS A 197 -14.81 -19.85 7.81
C LYS A 197 -15.67 -18.60 7.72
N THR A 198 -16.91 -18.63 8.19
CA THR A 198 -17.77 -17.44 8.24
C THR A 198 -17.22 -16.44 9.25
N THR A 199 -16.90 -16.88 10.46
CA THR A 199 -16.26 -16.07 11.50
C THR A 199 -14.93 -15.49 11.02
N MET A 200 -14.12 -16.29 10.31
CA MET A 200 -12.84 -15.84 9.74
C MET A 200 -13.02 -14.68 8.74
N ARG A 201 -14.04 -14.75 7.88
CA ARG A 201 -14.37 -13.65 6.95
C ARG A 201 -14.77 -12.37 7.69
N GLU A 202 -15.56 -12.49 8.74
CA GLU A 202 -15.95 -11.35 9.58
C GLU A 202 -14.73 -10.71 10.24
N LEU A 203 -13.87 -11.52 10.86
CA LEU A 203 -12.62 -11.05 11.47
C LEU A 203 -11.68 -10.37 10.46
N ASN A 204 -11.54 -10.94 9.27
CA ASN A 204 -10.72 -10.37 8.20
C ASN A 204 -11.27 -9.01 7.72
N GLY A 205 -12.59 -8.90 7.56
CA GLY A 205 -13.25 -7.66 7.18
C GLY A 205 -13.07 -6.54 8.22
N GLU A 206 -13.21 -6.87 9.50
CA GLU A 206 -12.97 -5.91 10.59
C GLU A 206 -11.50 -5.51 10.69
N LEU A 207 -10.58 -6.47 10.60
CA LEU A 207 -9.14 -6.19 10.59
C LEU A 207 -8.77 -5.25 9.45
N ALA A 208 -9.20 -5.55 8.22
CA ALA A 208 -8.92 -4.71 7.05
C ALA A 208 -9.37 -3.27 7.27
N LYS A 209 -10.57 -3.06 7.83
CA LYS A 209 -11.10 -1.74 8.15
C LYS A 209 -10.22 -0.99 9.16
N PHE A 210 -9.87 -1.64 10.27
CA PHE A 210 -9.08 -0.98 11.32
C PHE A 210 -7.64 -0.74 10.90
N GLU A 211 -7.03 -1.65 10.15
CA GLU A 211 -5.68 -1.51 9.61
C GLU A 211 -5.59 -0.36 8.58
N THR A 212 -6.59 -0.23 7.71
CA THR A 212 -6.70 0.90 6.79
C THR A 212 -6.83 2.22 7.55
N SER A 213 -7.75 2.30 8.52
CA SER A 213 -7.90 3.51 9.34
C SER A 213 -6.63 3.87 10.10
N PHE A 214 -5.92 2.86 10.65
CA PHE A 214 -4.65 3.06 11.33
C PHE A 214 -3.60 3.69 10.40
N SER A 215 -3.46 3.15 9.19
CA SER A 215 -2.50 3.65 8.20
C SER A 215 -2.83 5.07 7.74
N GLN A 216 -4.10 5.36 7.48
CA GLN A 216 -4.58 6.68 7.08
C GLN A 216 -4.36 7.73 8.19
N ASN A 217 -4.60 7.38 9.46
CA ASN A 217 -4.33 8.27 10.58
C ASN A 217 -2.84 8.61 10.68
N VAL A 218 -1.93 7.64 10.47
CA VAL A 218 -0.49 7.90 10.43
C VAL A 218 -0.15 8.83 9.28
N LEU A 219 -0.67 8.58 8.09
CA LEU A 219 -0.41 9.41 6.91
C LEU A 219 -0.92 10.83 7.09
N LYS A 220 -2.13 10.99 7.65
CA LYS A 220 -2.71 12.28 7.98
C LYS A 220 -1.85 13.07 8.97
N SER A 221 -1.32 12.41 9.99
CA SER A 221 -0.50 13.09 11.01
C SER A 221 0.84 13.61 10.46
N PHE A 222 1.36 13.03 9.36
CA PHE A 222 2.55 13.62 8.71
C PHE A 222 2.29 15.01 8.16
N ASN A 223 1.06 15.31 7.76
CA ASN A 223 0.67 16.61 7.22
C ASN A 223 0.18 17.58 8.30
N ASP A 224 -0.50 17.05 9.31
CA ASP A 224 -1.16 17.89 10.34
C ASP A 224 -0.24 18.21 11.52
N ASP A 225 0.60 17.27 11.96
CA ASP A 225 1.45 17.40 13.14
C ASP A 225 2.76 18.15 12.82
N VAL A 226 2.66 19.31 12.21
CA VAL A 226 3.82 20.15 11.90
C VAL A 226 4.17 21.08 13.07
N ILE A 227 5.46 21.40 13.23
CA ILE A 227 5.95 22.32 14.25
C ILE A 227 6.26 23.65 13.60
N ILE A 228 5.68 24.74 14.11
CA ILE A 228 5.98 26.10 13.68
C ILE A 228 6.87 26.77 14.72
N ILE A 229 8.02 27.24 14.29
CA ILE A 229 8.96 28.06 15.10
C ILE A 229 8.89 29.47 14.56
N GLU A 230 8.53 30.42 15.41
CA GLU A 230 8.42 31.84 15.01
C GLU A 230 9.76 32.57 15.15
N ASP A 231 10.52 32.28 16.20
CA ASP A 231 11.80 32.92 16.48
C ASP A 231 12.97 32.14 15.86
N LYS A 232 13.65 32.77 14.88
CA LYS A 232 14.84 32.19 14.23
C LYS A 232 15.95 31.81 15.25
N ALA A 233 16.06 32.49 16.36
CA ALA A 233 17.10 32.21 17.37
C ALA A 233 16.96 30.80 17.97
N LEU A 234 15.76 30.25 18.01
CA LEU A 234 15.49 28.88 18.47
C LEU A 234 16.01 27.79 17.52
N LEU A 235 16.39 28.16 16.29
CA LEU A 235 16.94 27.28 15.27
C LEU A 235 18.48 27.23 15.27
N ASP A 236 19.14 27.81 16.32
CA ASP A 236 20.60 27.74 16.41
C ASP A 236 21.11 26.30 16.32
N GLY A 237 22.17 26.13 15.54
CA GLY A 237 22.76 24.84 15.22
C GLY A 237 22.37 24.31 13.83
N LEU A 238 21.32 24.83 13.20
CA LEU A 238 20.98 24.51 11.83
C LEU A 238 21.81 25.35 10.85
N SER A 239 22.03 24.80 9.65
CA SER A 239 22.65 25.55 8.55
C SER A 239 21.67 26.60 8.00
N ASP A 240 22.22 27.63 7.33
CA ASP A 240 21.38 28.63 6.65
C ASP A 240 20.47 28.01 5.59
N ASN A 241 20.91 26.95 4.91
CA ASN A 241 20.11 26.21 3.94
C ASN A 241 18.94 25.47 4.61
N ASP A 242 19.16 24.84 5.76
CA ASP A 242 18.09 24.20 6.51
C ASP A 242 17.04 25.23 6.95
N ILE A 243 17.48 26.36 7.50
CA ILE A 243 16.60 27.44 7.92
C ILE A 243 15.80 28.00 6.75
N ALA A 244 16.44 28.20 5.59
CA ALA A 244 15.76 28.67 4.39
C ALA A 244 14.71 27.65 3.91
N SER A 245 15.02 26.36 3.97
CA SER A 245 14.10 25.27 3.60
C SER A 245 12.87 25.24 4.53
N LEU A 246 13.07 25.43 5.85
CA LEU A 246 11.97 25.50 6.82
C LEU A 246 11.07 26.72 6.59
N ALA A 247 11.67 27.87 6.23
CA ALA A 247 10.91 29.08 5.87
C ALA A 247 10.11 28.89 4.57
N ALA A 248 10.71 28.25 3.56
CA ALA A 248 10.03 27.93 2.31
C ALA A 248 8.86 26.96 2.53
N ALA A 249 9.03 25.96 3.37
CA ALA A 249 7.97 25.02 3.74
C ALA A 249 6.79 25.73 4.45
N ALA A 250 7.08 26.63 5.40
CA ALA A 250 6.05 27.43 6.04
C ALA A 250 5.28 28.30 5.03
N LYS A 251 6.00 28.98 4.14
CA LYS A 251 5.40 29.81 3.09
C LYS A 251 4.53 28.99 2.14
N ALA A 252 4.98 27.82 1.70
CA ALA A 252 4.22 26.93 0.83
C ALA A 252 2.90 26.46 1.48
N ALA A 253 2.91 26.28 2.80
CA ALA A 253 1.74 25.91 3.59
C ALA A 253 0.87 27.13 4.03
N GLY A 254 1.16 28.34 3.53
CA GLY A 254 0.45 29.58 3.91
C GLY A 254 0.66 30.00 5.37
N LYS A 255 1.76 29.54 5.99
CA LYS A 255 2.12 29.81 7.40
C LYS A 255 3.28 30.82 7.47
N THR A 256 3.41 31.46 8.62
CA THR A 256 4.56 32.34 8.94
C THR A 256 5.58 31.60 9.80
N GLY A 257 6.83 32.07 9.82
CA GLY A 257 7.91 31.45 10.58
C GLY A 257 8.61 30.31 9.84
N TYR A 258 8.98 29.28 10.58
CA TYR A 258 9.78 28.13 10.10
C TYR A 258 9.02 26.86 10.43
N MET A 259 8.68 26.07 9.41
CA MET A 259 7.88 24.84 9.55
C MET A 259 8.78 23.61 9.50
N ILE A 260 8.75 22.83 10.58
CA ILE A 260 9.37 21.50 10.63
C ILE A 260 8.27 20.47 10.37
N THR A 261 8.42 19.71 9.29
CA THR A 261 7.54 18.59 8.95
C THR A 261 8.06 17.29 9.58
N LEU A 262 7.19 16.31 9.81
CA LEU A 262 7.56 15.05 10.47
C LEU A 262 8.08 13.96 9.53
N VAL A 263 8.52 14.31 8.32
CA VAL A 263 9.11 13.33 7.41
C VAL A 263 10.50 12.88 7.89
N ASN A 264 10.86 11.64 7.62
CA ASN A 264 12.09 11.02 8.13
C ASN A 264 13.38 11.77 7.73
N THR A 265 13.35 12.46 6.59
CA THR A 265 14.49 13.25 6.09
C THR A 265 14.68 14.58 6.81
N THR A 266 13.64 15.11 7.45
CA THR A 266 13.68 16.40 8.15
C THR A 266 13.82 16.26 9.66
N THR A 267 13.15 15.29 10.27
CA THR A 267 13.06 15.19 11.73
C THR A 267 14.36 14.72 12.37
N GLN A 268 14.94 13.62 11.89
CA GLN A 268 16.10 13.01 12.53
C GLN A 268 17.39 13.83 12.39
N PRO A 269 17.75 14.36 11.20
CA PRO A 269 18.90 15.22 11.05
C PRO A 269 18.82 16.48 11.92
N LEU A 270 17.65 17.12 12.01
CA LEU A 270 17.45 18.33 12.81
C LEU A 270 17.63 18.08 14.31
N LEU A 271 17.22 16.91 14.84
CA LEU A 271 17.47 16.53 16.24
C LEU A 271 18.95 16.51 16.61
N SER A 272 19.82 16.16 15.65
CA SER A 272 21.28 16.14 15.85
C SER A 272 21.91 17.53 15.84
N SER A 273 21.36 18.46 15.07
CA SER A 273 21.95 19.77 14.79
C SER A 273 21.42 20.88 15.66
N LEU A 274 20.12 20.87 15.99
CA LEU A 274 19.49 21.89 16.85
C LEU A 274 20.16 21.95 18.23
N LYS A 275 20.56 23.12 18.66
CA LYS A 275 21.10 23.33 20.00
C LYS A 275 20.03 23.59 21.06
N ASN A 276 18.89 24.18 20.67
CA ASN A 276 17.78 24.43 21.59
C ASN A 276 17.14 23.11 22.04
N ARG A 277 17.19 22.86 23.37
CA ARG A 277 16.71 21.59 23.95
C ARG A 277 15.19 21.48 23.89
N ASP A 278 14.46 22.58 24.05
CA ASP A 278 12.99 22.54 24.08
C ASP A 278 12.42 22.29 22.69
N VAL A 279 13.02 22.87 21.65
CA VAL A 279 12.67 22.58 20.27
C VAL A 279 12.98 21.12 19.92
N ARG A 280 14.14 20.60 20.36
CA ARG A 280 14.43 19.15 20.18
C ARG A 280 13.42 18.24 20.88
N LYS A 281 13.05 18.62 22.13
CA LYS A 281 12.04 17.86 22.89
C LYS A 281 10.71 17.87 22.18
N GLN A 282 10.22 19.06 21.77
CA GLN A 282 8.98 19.18 21.02
C GLN A 282 8.99 18.32 19.75
N LEU A 283 10.08 18.42 18.97
CA LEU A 283 10.23 17.65 17.74
C LEU A 283 10.21 16.14 17.99
N TRP A 284 10.91 15.69 19.02
CA TRP A 284 10.93 14.28 19.41
C TRP A 284 9.57 13.80 19.89
N GLU A 285 8.89 14.55 20.76
CA GLU A 285 7.58 14.19 21.30
C GLU A 285 6.53 14.13 20.18
N THR A 286 6.46 15.15 19.33
CA THR A 286 5.53 15.18 18.19
C THR A 286 5.77 14.00 17.24
N SER A 287 7.02 13.66 16.98
CA SER A 287 7.36 12.51 16.13
C SER A 287 7.08 11.16 16.81
N ALA A 288 7.41 11.01 18.10
CA ALA A 288 7.26 9.76 18.84
C ALA A 288 5.78 9.42 19.12
N TYR A 289 4.96 10.43 19.35
CA TYR A 289 3.53 10.27 19.66
C TYR A 289 2.61 10.49 18.46
N ARG A 290 3.16 10.43 17.26
CA ARG A 290 2.40 10.59 16.01
C ARG A 290 1.16 9.72 15.97
N ALA A 291 0.01 10.32 15.65
CA ALA A 291 -1.30 9.67 15.58
C ALA A 291 -1.66 8.81 16.82
N MET A 292 -1.00 9.02 17.97
CA MET A 292 -1.18 8.14 19.14
C MET A 292 -2.61 8.15 19.65
N ASP A 293 -3.22 9.34 19.76
CA ASP A 293 -4.58 9.49 20.32
C ASP A 293 -5.63 8.78 19.46
N THR A 294 -5.46 8.77 18.14
CA THR A 294 -6.36 8.11 17.20
C THR A 294 -6.06 6.62 17.04
N ASN A 295 -4.78 6.24 17.07
CA ASN A 295 -4.34 4.89 16.75
C ASN A 295 -4.18 3.95 17.94
N ALA A 296 -4.00 4.45 19.17
CA ALA A 296 -3.90 3.56 20.34
C ALA A 296 -5.16 2.70 20.54
N PRO A 297 -6.41 3.24 20.46
CA PRO A 297 -7.62 2.42 20.52
C PRO A 297 -7.74 1.43 19.37
N LEU A 298 -7.33 1.82 18.14
CA LEU A 298 -7.35 0.94 16.96
C LEU A 298 -6.36 -0.21 17.12
N ASN A 299 -5.15 0.07 17.61
CA ASN A 299 -4.13 -0.95 17.83
C ASN A 299 -4.58 -2.03 18.83
N ILE A 300 -5.26 -1.63 19.91
CA ILE A 300 -5.85 -2.58 20.86
C ILE A 300 -6.88 -3.49 20.17
N LYS A 301 -7.79 -2.92 19.37
CA LYS A 301 -8.78 -3.68 18.61
C LYS A 301 -8.14 -4.63 17.61
N ILE A 302 -7.17 -4.17 16.84
CA ILE A 302 -6.41 -4.98 15.89
C ILE A 302 -5.75 -6.17 16.60
N ALA A 303 -5.10 -5.92 17.75
CA ALA A 303 -4.48 -6.98 18.54
C ALA A 303 -5.50 -8.01 19.05
N GLN A 304 -6.66 -7.56 19.52
CA GLN A 304 -7.75 -8.43 19.98
C GLN A 304 -8.31 -9.31 18.86
N LEU A 305 -8.56 -8.73 17.68
CA LEU A 305 -9.05 -9.47 16.51
C LEU A 305 -8.02 -10.48 15.99
N ARG A 306 -6.74 -10.10 15.96
CA ARG A 306 -5.65 -11.02 15.60
C ARG A 306 -5.49 -12.18 16.58
N ALA A 307 -5.79 -11.97 17.85
CA ALA A 307 -5.77 -13.02 18.86
C ALA A 307 -6.97 -13.98 18.76
N GLN A 308 -8.06 -13.56 18.14
CA GLN A 308 -9.23 -14.42 17.88
C GLN A 308 -9.08 -15.23 16.60
N LYS A 309 -8.31 -14.72 15.66
CA LYS A 309 -7.99 -15.36 14.39
C LYS A 309 -6.99 -16.51 14.54
#